data_cc1ca984f8e4a8217781ff928e2222a9
#
_entry.id   cc1ca984f8e4a8217781ff928e2222a9
#
_cell.length_a   1.000
_cell.length_b   1.000
_cell.length_c   1.000
_cell.angle_alpha   90.00
_cell.angle_beta   90.00
_cell.angle_gamma   90.00
#
_symmetry.space_group_name_H-M   'P 1'
#
loop_
_entity.id
_entity.type
_entity.pdbx_description
1 polymer ?
#
loop_
_entity_poly.entity_id
_entity_poly.type
_entity_poly.pdbx_seq_one_letter_code
_entity_poly.pdbx_strand_id
1 'polypeptide(L)'
;MFFIIYLIIFSTIILFIIDLILIYFPKSKLEIIPQKYKINSKEVLFEFKIINQSNNKETMVPDLDIELNGLDDGNLINLPYKKELVIDDGEMKQNLKNYWKTIIIKSNSFVKVYLKANVRDELIENKSIWLKINWSNYGHFGFIRKQNCFLLRKNNTIYKAKKLINIPGNNKNYTTIAVKTEILGIFDEPVKTISDYCKDIVKKGDYLIIGETPLAIMQGRYINPINIKYSLYSKLLCYFFHPTSSLATACGMQILINNIGITRIIYA
;
A
#
# COMPACT_ATOMS: atom_id res chain seq x y z
N MET A 1 -51.61 -4.55 -19.49
CA MET A 1 -51.03 -4.91 -18.17
C MET A 1 -49.67 -5.60 -18.28
N PHE A 2 -49.54 -6.70 -19.00
CA PHE A 2 -48.25 -7.43 -19.15
C PHE A 2 -47.12 -6.60 -19.77
N PHE A 3 -47.37 -5.74 -20.76
CA PHE A 3 -46.35 -4.88 -21.37
C PHE A 3 -45.71 -3.92 -20.35
N ILE A 4 -46.49 -3.35 -19.43
CA ILE A 4 -46.00 -2.45 -18.35
C ILE A 4 -45.12 -3.23 -17.38
N ILE A 5 -45.51 -4.46 -17.03
CA ILE A 5 -44.72 -5.32 -16.16
C ILE A 5 -43.35 -5.66 -16.78
N TYR A 6 -43.34 -6.02 -18.07
CA TYR A 6 -42.09 -6.26 -18.80
C TYR A 6 -41.19 -5.02 -18.85
N LEU A 7 -41.77 -3.84 -19.03
CA LEU A 7 -41.01 -2.57 -19.09
C LEU A 7 -40.36 -2.28 -17.70
N ILE A 8 -41.09 -2.52 -16.62
CA ILE A 8 -40.58 -2.34 -15.25
C ILE A 8 -39.45 -3.35 -14.97
N ILE A 9 -39.64 -4.60 -15.30
CA ILE A 9 -38.62 -5.63 -15.09
C ILE A 9 -37.36 -5.30 -15.90
N PHE A 10 -37.52 -4.89 -17.17
CA PHE A 10 -36.40 -4.54 -18.04
C PHE A 10 -35.64 -3.32 -17.51
N SER A 11 -36.35 -2.27 -17.04
CA SER A 11 -35.73 -1.09 -16.46
C SER A 11 -34.98 -1.40 -15.15
N THR A 12 -35.53 -2.27 -14.30
CA THR A 12 -34.84 -2.68 -13.08
C THR A 12 -33.59 -3.50 -13.35
N ILE A 13 -33.61 -4.36 -14.37
CA ILE A 13 -32.44 -5.11 -14.80
C ILE A 13 -31.35 -4.16 -15.34
N ILE A 14 -31.72 -3.17 -16.16
CA ILE A 14 -30.78 -2.17 -16.67
C ILE A 14 -30.16 -1.37 -15.52
N LEU A 15 -30.97 -0.88 -14.57
CA LEU A 15 -30.47 -0.15 -13.40
C LEU A 15 -29.53 -1.01 -12.57
N PHE A 16 -29.84 -2.29 -12.39
CA PHE A 16 -28.98 -3.24 -11.69
C PHE A 16 -27.65 -3.47 -12.42
N ILE A 17 -27.67 -3.59 -13.74
CA ILE A 17 -26.46 -3.70 -14.56
C ILE A 17 -25.61 -2.43 -14.46
N ILE A 18 -26.23 -1.24 -14.52
CA ILE A 18 -25.54 0.04 -14.36
C ILE A 18 -24.89 0.13 -12.98
N ASP A 19 -25.62 -0.27 -11.94
CA ASP A 19 -25.10 -0.25 -10.56
C ASP A 19 -23.93 -1.23 -10.38
N LEU A 20 -24.01 -2.41 -11.00
CA LEU A 20 -22.90 -3.35 -11.07
C LEU A 20 -21.66 -2.75 -11.77
N ILE A 21 -21.86 -2.10 -12.93
CA ILE A 21 -20.77 -1.45 -13.67
C ILE A 21 -20.14 -0.34 -12.81
N LEU A 22 -20.95 0.49 -12.14
CA LEU A 22 -20.46 1.57 -11.28
C LEU A 22 -19.72 1.05 -10.02
N ILE A 23 -20.09 -0.12 -9.51
CA ILE A 23 -19.38 -0.79 -8.40
C ILE A 23 -18.03 -1.33 -8.86
N TYR A 24 -17.95 -1.81 -10.10
CA TYR A 24 -16.73 -2.45 -10.66
C TYR A 24 -15.68 -1.45 -11.15
N PHE A 25 -16.07 -0.26 -11.61
CA PHE A 25 -15.08 0.72 -12.01
C PHE A 25 -14.37 1.32 -10.80
N PRO A 26 -13.03 1.29 -10.77
CA PRO A 26 -12.28 1.96 -9.72
C PRO A 26 -12.69 3.44 -9.70
N LYS A 27 -13.27 3.86 -8.59
CA LYS A 27 -13.87 5.20 -8.45
C LYS A 27 -12.83 6.31 -8.45
N SER A 28 -11.58 6.00 -8.18
CA SER A 28 -10.47 6.95 -8.21
C SER A 28 -9.20 6.24 -8.68
N LYS A 29 -8.55 6.83 -9.67
CA LYS A 29 -7.24 6.41 -10.19
C LYS A 29 -6.09 7.25 -9.63
N LEU A 30 -6.31 7.94 -8.51
CA LEU A 30 -5.23 8.60 -7.79
C LEU A 30 -4.46 7.60 -6.93
N GLU A 31 -3.14 7.66 -7.04
CA GLU A 31 -2.21 6.83 -6.27
C GLU A 31 -1.07 7.66 -5.72
N ILE A 32 -0.61 7.32 -4.51
CA ILE A 32 0.62 7.86 -3.93
C ILE A 32 1.76 6.91 -4.23
N ILE A 33 2.77 7.41 -4.93
CA ILE A 33 3.98 6.67 -5.27
C ILE A 33 5.16 7.31 -4.54
N PRO A 34 5.80 6.60 -3.59
CA PRO A 34 6.98 7.10 -2.91
C PRO A 34 8.15 7.17 -3.90
N GLN A 35 9.00 8.19 -3.75
CA GLN A 35 10.14 8.41 -4.63
C GLN A 35 11.45 8.16 -3.89
N LYS A 36 11.77 9.01 -2.97
CA LYS A 36 13.00 8.94 -2.18
C LYS A 36 12.80 9.51 -0.79
N TYR A 37 13.70 9.13 0.10
CA TYR A 37 13.76 9.69 1.44
C TYR A 37 15.20 9.85 1.90
N LYS A 38 15.38 10.67 2.92
CA LYS A 38 16.65 10.83 3.62
C LYS A 38 16.36 11.07 5.09
N ILE A 39 17.05 10.35 5.95
CA ILE A 39 16.97 10.50 7.40
C ILE A 39 18.34 10.99 7.89
N ASN A 40 18.37 12.20 8.44
CA ASN A 40 19.49 12.76 9.16
C ASN A 40 19.20 12.68 10.68
N SER A 41 20.18 13.05 11.53
CA SER A 41 20.02 12.97 13.00
C SER A 41 18.82 13.76 13.57
N LYS A 42 18.38 14.81 12.90
CA LYS A 42 17.30 15.71 13.34
C LYS A 42 16.18 15.90 12.33
N GLU A 43 16.31 15.33 11.15
CA GLU A 43 15.46 15.67 10.02
C GLU A 43 15.10 14.43 9.21
N VAL A 44 13.83 14.32 8.87
CA VAL A 44 13.29 13.32 7.93
C VAL A 44 12.79 14.07 6.69
N LEU A 45 13.38 13.74 5.56
CA LEU A 45 12.95 14.22 4.25
C LEU A 45 12.28 13.05 3.51
N PHE A 46 11.10 13.27 2.98
CA PHE A 46 10.38 12.26 2.21
C PHE A 46 9.72 12.90 1.00
N GLU A 47 9.98 12.34 -0.17
CA GLU A 47 9.40 12.78 -1.44
C GLU A 47 8.46 11.71 -1.98
N PHE A 48 7.27 12.11 -2.40
CA PHE A 48 6.32 11.25 -3.06
C PHE A 48 5.56 12.01 -4.16
N LYS A 49 4.96 11.25 -5.07
CA LYS A 49 4.08 11.77 -6.11
C LYS A 49 2.66 11.33 -5.85
N ILE A 50 1.71 12.22 -6.11
CA ILE A 50 0.29 11.87 -6.24
C ILE A 50 0.00 11.88 -7.73
N ILE A 51 -0.28 10.70 -8.29
CA ILE A 51 -0.47 10.52 -9.74
C ILE A 51 -1.94 10.29 -10.03
N ASN A 52 -2.48 10.99 -11.02
CA ASN A 52 -3.79 10.74 -11.57
C ASN A 52 -3.67 9.93 -12.87
N GLN A 53 -3.96 8.64 -12.79
CA GLN A 53 -3.92 7.72 -13.94
C GLN A 53 -5.24 7.74 -14.74
N SER A 54 -6.12 8.69 -14.51
CA SER A 54 -7.35 8.87 -15.28
C SER A 54 -7.03 9.55 -16.62
N ASN A 55 -7.56 9.02 -17.72
CA ASN A 55 -7.28 9.56 -19.05
C ASN A 55 -8.02 10.87 -19.35
N ASN A 56 -9.16 11.14 -18.69
CA ASN A 56 -10.04 12.24 -19.04
C ASN A 56 -10.73 12.91 -17.84
N LYS A 57 -10.33 12.60 -16.62
CA LYS A 57 -10.97 13.15 -15.41
C LYS A 57 -9.94 13.76 -14.48
N GLU A 58 -10.18 14.99 -14.09
CA GLU A 58 -9.47 15.65 -13.01
C GLU A 58 -9.98 15.15 -11.67
N THR A 59 -9.12 15.18 -10.67
CA THR A 59 -9.46 14.74 -9.33
C THR A 59 -8.83 15.68 -8.30
N MET A 60 -9.60 16.01 -7.28
CA MET A 60 -9.15 16.86 -6.19
C MET A 60 -8.59 16.02 -5.04
N VAL A 61 -7.58 16.56 -4.37
CA VAL A 61 -7.09 16.09 -3.06
C VAL A 61 -7.40 17.18 -2.05
N PRO A 62 -8.58 17.13 -1.41
CA PRO A 62 -9.01 18.17 -0.48
C PRO A 62 -8.30 18.11 0.86
N ASP A 63 -7.80 16.94 1.25
CA ASP A 63 -7.20 16.72 2.55
C ASP A 63 -6.06 15.71 2.46
N LEU A 64 -4.95 16.03 3.14
CA LEU A 64 -3.80 15.16 3.31
C LEU A 64 -3.12 15.47 4.64
N ASP A 65 -2.99 14.46 5.47
CA ASP A 65 -2.27 14.53 6.74
C ASP A 65 -1.21 13.44 6.83
N ILE A 66 -0.07 13.79 7.42
CA ILE A 66 1.07 12.90 7.57
C ILE A 66 1.41 12.75 9.04
N GLU A 67 1.47 11.52 9.48
CA GLU A 67 1.88 11.10 10.83
C GLU A 67 3.21 10.37 10.76
N LEU A 68 4.13 10.73 11.67
CA LEU A 68 5.40 10.03 11.85
C LEU A 68 5.46 9.41 13.23
N ASN A 69 5.82 8.14 13.29
CA ASN A 69 6.06 7.42 14.51
C ASN A 69 7.41 6.68 14.40
N GLY A 70 8.09 6.52 15.53
CA GLY A 70 9.22 5.59 15.61
C GLY A 70 8.70 4.15 15.60
N LEU A 71 9.48 3.24 15.06
CA LEU A 71 9.20 1.81 15.10
C LEU A 71 10.37 1.10 15.76
N ASP A 72 10.09 0.42 16.87
CA ASP A 72 11.05 -0.34 17.66
C ASP A 72 10.49 -1.72 17.96
N ASP A 73 11.15 -2.76 17.44
CA ASP A 73 10.72 -4.17 17.55
C ASP A 73 9.23 -4.41 17.29
N GLY A 74 8.66 -3.65 16.34
CA GLY A 74 7.25 -3.76 15.95
C GLY A 74 6.28 -2.86 16.74
N ASN A 75 6.74 -2.15 17.76
CA ASN A 75 5.93 -1.21 18.53
C ASN A 75 6.08 0.21 18.00
N LEU A 76 4.96 0.91 17.84
CA LEU A 76 4.96 2.31 17.46
C LEU A 76 5.25 3.20 18.66
N ILE A 77 6.20 4.11 18.48
CA ILE A 77 6.60 5.10 19.50
C ILE A 77 6.26 6.48 18.94
N ASN A 78 5.55 7.27 19.73
CA ASN A 78 5.22 8.64 19.36
C ASN A 78 6.50 9.49 19.30
N LEU A 79 6.73 10.12 18.15
CA LEU A 79 7.84 11.03 17.92
C LEU A 79 7.29 12.47 17.91
N PRO A 80 7.75 13.36 18.82
CA PRO A 80 7.42 14.78 18.69
C PRO A 80 8.15 15.39 17.50
N TYR A 81 7.42 15.89 16.51
CA TYR A 81 7.98 16.50 15.30
C TYR A 81 7.26 17.77 14.89
N LYS A 82 7.96 18.62 14.13
CA LYS A 82 7.35 19.72 13.36
C LYS A 82 7.45 19.37 11.89
N LYS A 83 6.35 19.44 11.16
CA LYS A 83 6.30 19.11 9.73
C LYS A 83 6.10 20.35 8.88
N GLU A 84 6.72 20.36 7.72
CA GLU A 84 6.51 21.30 6.63
C GLU A 84 6.24 20.51 5.37
N LEU A 85 5.24 20.92 4.58
CA LEU A 85 4.90 20.33 3.30
C LEU A 85 5.15 21.32 2.19
N VAL A 86 5.82 20.88 1.15
CA VAL A 86 6.03 21.65 -0.07
C VAL A 86 5.39 20.89 -1.22
N ILE A 87 4.51 21.56 -1.95
CA ILE A 87 3.87 21.01 -3.15
C ILE A 87 4.54 21.63 -4.37
N ASP A 88 4.83 20.80 -5.35
CA ASP A 88 5.38 21.16 -6.64
C ASP A 88 4.51 20.53 -7.73
N ASP A 89 3.68 21.33 -8.36
CA ASP A 89 2.80 20.93 -9.47
C ASP A 89 3.45 21.13 -10.85
N GLY A 90 4.71 21.57 -10.87
CA GLY A 90 5.48 21.90 -12.08
C GLY A 90 5.35 23.35 -12.54
N GLU A 91 4.32 24.06 -12.12
CA GLU A 91 4.10 25.49 -12.40
C GLU A 91 4.49 26.35 -11.19
N MET A 92 4.18 25.91 -10.00
CA MET A 92 4.47 26.62 -8.75
C MET A 92 4.95 25.67 -7.64
N LYS A 93 5.88 26.19 -6.81
CA LYS A 93 6.23 25.57 -5.53
C LYS A 93 5.52 26.32 -4.40
N GLN A 94 4.63 25.62 -3.70
CA GLN A 94 3.89 26.18 -2.57
C GLN A 94 4.37 25.54 -1.27
N ASN A 95 4.79 26.35 -0.32
CA ASN A 95 5.13 25.89 1.03
C ASN A 95 3.89 25.99 1.92
N LEU A 96 3.46 24.85 2.40
CA LEU A 96 2.32 24.71 3.30
C LEU A 96 2.84 24.53 4.73
N LYS A 97 2.82 25.57 5.52
CA LYS A 97 3.46 25.54 6.86
C LYS A 97 2.80 24.55 7.78
N ASN A 98 1.65 24.22 7.91
CA ASN A 98 1.05 23.27 8.84
C ASN A 98 -0.35 22.77 8.40
N TYR A 99 -0.78 23.11 7.20
CA TYR A 99 -2.08 22.73 6.68
C TYR A 99 -1.97 22.32 5.21
N TRP A 100 -2.85 21.45 4.80
CA TRP A 100 -2.99 21.07 3.41
C TRP A 100 -3.94 22.03 2.68
N LYS A 101 -3.55 22.48 1.51
CA LYS A 101 -4.43 23.25 0.60
C LYS A 101 -4.96 22.26 -0.46
N THR A 102 -6.27 22.29 -0.69
CA THR A 102 -6.88 21.50 -1.75
C THR A 102 -6.18 21.72 -3.08
N ILE A 103 -5.77 20.65 -3.73
CA ILE A 103 -5.16 20.66 -5.05
C ILE A 103 -6.00 19.86 -6.05
N ILE A 104 -5.97 20.31 -7.31
CA ILE A 104 -6.58 19.63 -8.44
C ILE A 104 -5.45 18.98 -9.24
N ILE A 105 -5.58 17.69 -9.49
CA ILE A 105 -4.62 16.94 -10.31
C ILE A 105 -5.29 16.63 -11.64
N LYS A 106 -4.76 17.21 -12.72
CA LYS A 106 -5.24 17.02 -14.09
C LYS A 106 -5.14 15.54 -14.50
N SER A 107 -5.88 15.15 -15.54
CA SER A 107 -5.78 13.79 -16.09
C SER A 107 -4.37 13.49 -16.60
N ASN A 108 -3.90 12.26 -16.41
CA ASN A 108 -2.57 11.79 -16.79
C ASN A 108 -1.43 12.68 -16.28
N SER A 109 -1.61 13.35 -15.13
CA SER A 109 -0.61 14.22 -14.53
C SER A 109 -0.29 13.82 -13.10
N PHE A 110 0.70 14.46 -12.51
CA PHE A 110 1.09 14.22 -11.13
C PHE A 110 1.51 15.51 -10.44
N VAL A 111 1.47 15.48 -9.12
CA VAL A 111 2.01 16.52 -8.25
C VAL A 111 3.05 15.90 -7.34
N LYS A 112 4.19 16.55 -7.17
CA LYS A 112 5.22 16.16 -6.21
C LYS A 112 4.96 16.81 -4.87
N VAL A 113 5.10 16.02 -3.82
CA VAL A 113 4.98 16.49 -2.44
C VAL A 113 6.26 16.16 -1.70
N TYR A 114 6.80 17.16 -1.04
CA TYR A 114 8.00 17.07 -0.21
C TYR A 114 7.60 17.28 1.24
N LEU A 115 7.83 16.27 2.05
CA LEU A 115 7.74 16.37 3.49
C LEU A 115 9.11 16.66 4.07
N LYS A 116 9.19 17.67 4.90
CA LYS A 116 10.30 17.94 5.79
C LYS A 116 9.80 17.87 7.22
N ALA A 117 10.31 16.94 8.01
CA ALA A 117 9.94 16.79 9.40
C ALA A 117 11.19 16.92 10.30
N ASN A 118 11.15 17.89 11.20
CA ASN A 118 12.18 18.09 12.21
C ASN A 118 11.79 17.32 13.47
N VAL A 119 12.59 16.33 13.84
CA VAL A 119 12.38 15.45 14.99
C VAL A 119 13.38 15.80 16.09
N ARG A 120 12.99 15.75 17.36
CA ARG A 120 13.90 15.98 18.49
C ARG A 120 14.88 14.83 18.67
N ASP A 121 16.12 15.16 18.89
CA ASP A 121 17.41 14.54 18.67
C ASP A 121 17.67 13.09 19.03
N GLU A 122 17.06 12.51 20.04
CA GLU A 122 17.58 11.26 20.64
C GLU A 122 16.87 10.01 20.17
N LEU A 123 15.79 10.16 19.40
CA LEU A 123 14.86 9.07 19.11
C LEU A 123 15.10 8.39 17.75
N ILE A 124 15.95 8.97 16.89
CA ILE A 124 16.15 8.47 15.52
C ILE A 124 17.36 7.55 15.37
N GLU A 125 18.30 7.55 16.30
CA GLU A 125 19.63 6.97 16.07
C GLU A 125 19.65 5.49 15.70
N ASN A 126 18.68 4.70 16.14
CA ASN A 126 18.63 3.25 15.85
C ASN A 126 17.22 2.74 15.49
N LYS A 127 16.29 3.62 15.17
CA LYS A 127 14.88 3.25 14.95
C LYS A 127 14.48 3.46 13.51
N SER A 128 13.62 2.57 13.02
CA SER A 128 12.90 2.80 11.77
C SER A 128 11.79 3.81 12.01
N ILE A 129 11.40 4.55 10.97
CA ILE A 129 10.30 5.51 11.03
C ILE A 129 9.13 4.93 10.27
N TRP A 130 7.98 4.87 10.94
CA TRP A 130 6.71 4.55 10.33
C TRP A 130 6.01 5.84 9.92
N LEU A 131 5.93 6.06 8.62
CA LEU A 131 5.28 7.21 8.02
C LEU A 131 3.90 6.77 7.52
N LYS A 132 2.85 7.43 8.00
CA LYS A 132 1.45 7.18 7.63
C LYS A 132 0.89 8.43 6.97
N ILE A 133 0.33 8.29 5.79
CA ILE A 133 -0.33 9.34 5.03
C ILE A 133 -1.82 9.03 5.01
N ASN A 134 -2.63 9.84 5.69
CA ASN A 134 -4.07 9.83 5.61
C ASN A 134 -4.47 10.91 4.61
N TRP A 135 -5.24 10.56 3.60
CA TRP A 135 -5.63 11.52 2.57
C TRP A 135 -6.98 11.18 1.99
N SER A 136 -7.59 12.18 1.39
CA SER A 136 -8.85 12.02 0.71
C SER A 136 -8.77 12.49 -0.72
N ASN A 137 -9.61 11.94 -1.57
CA ASN A 137 -9.78 12.39 -2.93
C ASN A 137 -11.26 12.56 -3.26
N TYR A 138 -11.54 13.54 -4.09
CA TYR A 138 -12.88 13.92 -4.49
C TYR A 138 -12.95 14.14 -6.00
N GLY A 139 -14.01 13.62 -6.61
CA GLY A 139 -14.22 13.72 -8.05
C GLY A 139 -15.62 13.25 -8.44
N HIS A 140 -15.82 12.92 -9.71
CA HIS A 140 -17.08 12.40 -10.24
C HIS A 140 -17.59 11.13 -9.53
N PHE A 141 -16.72 10.45 -8.80
CA PHE A 141 -17.00 9.26 -7.99
C PHE A 141 -17.41 9.59 -6.55
N GLY A 142 -17.50 10.87 -6.17
CA GLY A 142 -17.74 11.33 -4.81
C GLY A 142 -16.46 11.44 -3.97
N PHE A 143 -16.55 11.24 -2.68
CA PHE A 143 -15.48 11.39 -1.70
C PHE A 143 -14.95 10.02 -1.26
N ILE A 144 -13.63 9.83 -1.31
CA ILE A 144 -12.96 8.60 -0.88
C ILE A 144 -11.80 8.94 0.05
N ARG A 145 -11.75 8.31 1.21
CA ARG A 145 -10.60 8.35 2.12
C ARG A 145 -9.66 7.21 1.80
N LYS A 146 -8.36 7.48 1.81
CA LYS A 146 -7.29 6.51 1.57
C LYS A 146 -6.20 6.66 2.63
N GLN A 147 -5.44 5.59 2.82
CA GLN A 147 -4.32 5.55 3.74
C GLN A 147 -3.16 4.81 3.08
N ASN A 148 -1.99 5.41 3.14
CA ASN A 148 -0.74 4.78 2.73
C ASN A 148 0.24 4.78 3.90
N CYS A 149 1.02 3.71 4.02
CA CYS A 149 2.03 3.57 5.06
C CYS A 149 3.38 3.22 4.43
N PHE A 150 4.43 3.85 4.93
CA PHE A 150 5.79 3.65 4.44
C PHE A 150 6.75 3.44 5.61
N LEU A 151 7.65 2.49 5.46
CA LEU A 151 8.73 2.25 6.40
C LEU A 151 9.99 2.94 5.87
N LEU A 152 10.55 3.83 6.66
CA LEU A 152 11.78 4.55 6.35
C LEU A 152 12.87 4.11 7.33
N ARG A 153 14.06 3.78 6.81
CA ARG A 153 15.21 3.38 7.61
C ARG A 153 16.37 4.34 7.39
N LYS A 154 17.21 4.48 8.41
CA LYS A 154 18.47 5.21 8.25
C LYS A 154 19.33 4.50 7.21
N ASN A 155 19.87 5.24 6.25
CA ASN A 155 20.79 4.72 5.24
C ASN A 155 21.98 4.04 5.94
N ASN A 156 22.37 2.84 5.49
CA ASN A 156 23.39 1.94 6.02
C ASN A 156 22.93 0.88 7.02
N THR A 157 21.65 0.54 7.06
CA THR A 157 21.22 -0.65 7.81
C THR A 157 21.82 -1.88 7.12
N ILE A 158 22.81 -2.50 7.75
CA ILE A 158 23.32 -3.82 7.33
C ILE A 158 22.28 -4.83 7.79
N TYR A 159 21.65 -5.51 6.86
CA TYR A 159 20.71 -6.58 7.19
C TYR A 159 21.47 -7.75 7.81
N LYS A 160 21.19 -8.02 9.08
CA LYS A 160 21.68 -9.22 9.76
C LYS A 160 20.48 -10.01 10.24
N ALA A 161 20.54 -11.33 10.13
CA ALA A 161 19.53 -12.20 10.68
C ALA A 161 19.41 -11.95 12.21
N LYS A 162 18.25 -11.52 12.67
CA LYS A 162 17.99 -11.28 14.10
C LYS A 162 18.05 -12.57 14.90
N LYS A 163 17.59 -13.66 14.31
CA LYS A 163 17.53 -14.97 14.96
C LYS A 163 17.40 -16.07 13.91
N LEU A 164 18.10 -17.16 14.12
CA LEU A 164 17.90 -18.41 13.40
C LEU A 164 17.06 -19.33 14.28
N ILE A 165 15.99 -19.87 13.71
CA ILE A 165 15.09 -20.78 14.41
C ILE A 165 15.09 -22.10 13.64
N ASN A 166 15.61 -23.16 14.25
CA ASN A 166 15.49 -24.51 13.72
C ASN A 166 14.05 -24.99 13.89
N ILE A 167 13.36 -25.27 12.80
CA ILE A 167 12.03 -25.83 12.81
C ILE A 167 12.16 -27.34 12.68
N PRO A 168 11.69 -28.12 13.67
CA PRO A 168 11.74 -29.57 13.59
C PRO A 168 10.88 -30.03 12.40
N GLY A 169 11.50 -30.64 11.40
CA GLY A 169 10.81 -31.22 10.25
C GLY A 169 10.32 -32.64 10.54
N ASN A 170 9.21 -33.03 9.94
CA ASN A 170 8.71 -34.39 10.02
C ASN A 170 9.59 -35.41 9.24
N ASN A 171 10.58 -34.93 8.52
CA ASN A 171 11.45 -35.76 7.69
C ASN A 171 12.90 -35.66 8.14
N LYS A 172 13.59 -36.78 8.33
CA LYS A 172 14.97 -36.84 8.82
C LYS A 172 16.02 -36.36 7.78
N ASN A 173 15.60 -36.09 6.56
CA ASN A 173 16.49 -35.82 5.42
C ASN A 173 16.80 -34.34 5.19
N TYR A 174 16.11 -33.42 5.87
CA TYR A 174 16.38 -31.98 5.74
C TYR A 174 16.10 -31.23 7.05
N THR A 175 16.81 -30.14 7.25
CA THR A 175 16.63 -29.23 8.37
C THR A 175 16.07 -27.92 7.85
N THR A 176 14.98 -27.44 8.44
CA THR A 176 14.38 -26.17 8.10
C THR A 176 14.86 -25.08 9.05
N ILE A 177 15.42 -24.01 8.52
CA ILE A 177 15.90 -22.87 9.31
C ILE A 177 15.07 -21.65 8.94
N ALA A 178 14.32 -21.09 9.91
CA ALA A 178 13.63 -19.82 9.73
C ALA A 178 14.56 -18.66 10.08
N VAL A 179 14.70 -17.72 9.16
CA VAL A 179 15.51 -16.52 9.32
C VAL A 179 14.60 -15.36 9.72
N LYS A 180 14.73 -14.88 10.96
CA LYS A 180 13.98 -13.71 11.43
C LYS A 180 14.60 -12.45 10.87
N THR A 181 13.81 -11.70 10.09
CA THR A 181 14.19 -10.41 9.50
C THR A 181 13.67 -9.22 10.30
N GLU A 182 14.11 -8.02 9.98
CA GLU A 182 13.42 -6.78 10.31
C GLU A 182 12.06 -6.69 9.58
N ILE A 183 11.21 -5.74 9.97
CA ILE A 183 10.01 -5.42 9.20
C ILE A 183 10.45 -4.81 7.87
N LEU A 184 10.04 -5.41 6.76
CA LEU A 184 10.45 -5.00 5.40
C LEU A 184 9.48 -3.95 4.84
N GLY A 185 9.98 -3.08 3.95
CA GLY A 185 9.22 -2.01 3.33
C GLY A 185 9.51 -1.86 1.83
N ILE A 186 8.82 -0.94 1.17
CA ILE A 186 8.93 -0.71 -0.27
C ILE A 186 10.32 -0.21 -0.73
N PHE A 187 11.11 0.33 0.18
CA PHE A 187 12.47 0.80 -0.11
C PHE A 187 13.53 -0.28 0.10
N ASP A 188 13.14 -1.47 0.54
CA ASP A 188 14.05 -2.61 0.66
C ASP A 188 14.12 -3.32 -0.70
N GLU A 189 15.27 -3.27 -1.35
CA GLU A 189 15.47 -3.94 -2.64
C GLU A 189 15.46 -5.47 -2.41
N PRO A 190 14.54 -6.23 -3.05
CA PRO A 190 14.30 -7.63 -2.72
C PRO A 190 15.54 -8.52 -2.81
N VAL A 191 16.26 -8.47 -3.93
CA VAL A 191 17.40 -9.36 -4.18
C VAL A 191 18.53 -9.08 -3.21
N LYS A 192 18.85 -7.80 -3.00
CA LYS A 192 19.88 -7.38 -2.06
C LYS A 192 19.51 -7.77 -0.62
N THR A 193 18.28 -7.49 -0.21
CA THR A 193 17.79 -7.80 1.14
C THR A 193 17.87 -9.29 1.41
N ILE A 194 17.38 -10.13 0.51
CA ILE A 194 17.44 -11.60 0.65
C ILE A 194 18.88 -12.06 0.71
N SER A 195 19.74 -11.58 -0.20
CA SER A 195 21.17 -11.91 -0.20
C SER A 195 21.84 -11.56 1.11
N ASP A 196 21.62 -10.35 1.62
CA ASP A 196 22.25 -9.89 2.87
C ASP A 196 21.82 -10.72 4.09
N TYR A 197 20.55 -11.16 4.15
CA TYR A 197 20.09 -12.04 5.23
C TYR A 197 20.56 -13.49 5.12
N CYS A 198 20.80 -13.98 3.91
CA CYS A 198 20.99 -15.41 3.67
C CYS A 198 22.45 -15.80 3.36
N LYS A 199 23.31 -14.87 2.91
CA LYS A 199 24.67 -15.14 2.42
C LYS A 199 25.55 -15.96 3.37
N ASP A 200 25.41 -15.77 4.69
CA ASP A 200 26.22 -16.46 5.69
C ASP A 200 25.57 -17.78 6.18
N ILE A 201 24.37 -18.11 5.67
CA ILE A 201 23.55 -19.23 6.16
C ILE A 201 23.39 -20.29 5.07
N VAL A 202 23.14 -19.87 3.82
CA VAL A 202 22.80 -20.74 2.70
C VAL A 202 24.05 -21.35 2.09
N LYS A 203 24.03 -22.67 1.84
CA LYS A 203 25.10 -23.44 1.19
C LYS A 203 24.65 -23.96 -0.18
N LYS A 204 25.60 -24.36 -1.00
CA LYS A 204 25.32 -25.00 -2.29
C LYS A 204 24.47 -26.26 -2.06
N GLY A 205 23.34 -26.34 -2.73
CA GLY A 205 22.38 -27.45 -2.61
C GLY A 205 21.19 -27.18 -1.69
N ASP A 206 21.19 -26.05 -0.96
CA ASP A 206 20.06 -25.67 -0.12
C ASP A 206 18.91 -25.06 -0.95
N TYR A 207 17.70 -25.16 -0.43
CA TYR A 207 16.51 -24.49 -0.98
C TYR A 207 16.17 -23.25 -0.16
N LEU A 208 16.04 -22.12 -0.84
CA LEU A 208 15.59 -20.86 -0.23
C LEU A 208 14.10 -20.65 -0.48
N ILE A 209 13.32 -20.61 0.59
CA ILE A 209 11.88 -20.36 0.53
C ILE A 209 11.61 -18.94 1.02
N ILE A 210 10.91 -18.16 0.20
CA ILE A 210 10.60 -16.75 0.49
C ILE A 210 9.08 -16.63 0.65
N GLY A 211 8.66 -15.95 1.73
CA GLY A 211 7.25 -15.65 1.95
C GLY A 211 6.70 -14.66 0.91
N GLU A 212 5.51 -14.92 0.39
CA GLU A 212 4.86 -14.05 -0.61
C GLU A 212 4.62 -12.62 -0.08
N THR A 213 4.13 -12.49 1.15
CA THR A 213 3.77 -11.19 1.74
C THR A 213 4.97 -10.25 1.87
N PRO A 214 6.11 -10.66 2.47
CA PRO A 214 7.30 -9.83 2.51
C PRO A 214 7.79 -9.41 1.13
N LEU A 215 7.77 -10.33 0.17
CA LEU A 215 8.17 -10.05 -1.20
C LEU A 215 7.23 -9.02 -1.87
N ALA A 216 5.92 -9.18 -1.72
CA ALA A 216 4.93 -8.24 -2.26
C ALA A 216 5.07 -6.84 -1.64
N ILE A 217 5.38 -6.75 -0.35
CA ILE A 217 5.62 -5.47 0.33
C ILE A 217 6.87 -4.78 -0.25
N MET A 218 7.99 -5.48 -0.37
CA MET A 218 9.21 -4.93 -0.97
C MET A 218 9.02 -4.51 -2.43
N GLN A 219 8.16 -5.21 -3.18
CA GLN A 219 7.81 -4.85 -4.56
C GLN A 219 6.77 -3.72 -4.66
N GLY A 220 6.31 -3.14 -3.53
CA GLY A 220 5.29 -2.09 -3.52
C GLY A 220 3.89 -2.56 -3.91
N ARG A 221 3.64 -3.88 -3.91
CA ARG A 221 2.35 -4.48 -4.28
C ARG A 221 1.37 -4.61 -3.11
N TYR A 222 1.76 -4.15 -1.93
CA TYR A 222 0.86 -4.15 -0.78
C TYR A 222 -0.21 -3.06 -0.92
N ILE A 223 -1.46 -3.46 -0.80
CA ILE A 223 -2.62 -2.56 -0.77
C ILE A 223 -3.22 -2.60 0.63
N ASN A 224 -3.34 -1.43 1.27
CA ASN A 224 -3.97 -1.34 2.58
C ASN A 224 -5.46 -1.74 2.45
N PRO A 225 -5.96 -2.73 3.23
CA PRO A 225 -7.35 -3.19 3.18
C PRO A 225 -8.39 -2.08 3.33
N ILE A 226 -8.07 -1.01 4.07
CA ILE A 226 -8.96 0.16 4.25
C ILE A 226 -9.25 0.88 2.92
N ASN A 227 -8.35 0.76 1.93
CA ASN A 227 -8.49 1.36 0.62
C ASN A 227 -9.37 0.54 -0.34
N ILE A 228 -9.83 -0.66 0.07
CA ILE A 228 -10.54 -1.60 -0.79
C ILE A 228 -12.02 -1.57 -0.49
N LYS A 229 -12.82 -1.29 -1.51
CA LYS A 229 -14.28 -1.46 -1.46
C LYS A 229 -14.65 -2.87 -1.95
N TYR A 230 -15.32 -3.62 -1.10
CA TYR A 230 -15.77 -4.97 -1.41
C TYR A 230 -17.06 -4.95 -2.23
N SER A 231 -17.10 -5.68 -3.34
CA SER A 231 -18.31 -5.95 -4.11
C SER A 231 -19.10 -7.11 -3.52
N LEU A 232 -20.35 -7.26 -3.92
CA LEU A 232 -21.14 -8.46 -3.57
C LEU A 232 -20.47 -9.74 -4.08
N TYR A 233 -19.88 -9.68 -5.27
CA TYR A 233 -19.18 -10.83 -5.84
C TYR A 233 -17.95 -11.24 -5.03
N SER A 234 -17.14 -10.30 -4.55
CA SER A 234 -16.00 -10.65 -3.70
C SER A 234 -16.44 -11.32 -2.40
N LYS A 235 -17.56 -10.87 -1.83
CA LYS A 235 -18.15 -11.46 -0.62
C LYS A 235 -18.72 -12.88 -0.85
N LEU A 236 -19.26 -13.14 -2.03
CA LEU A 236 -19.80 -14.45 -2.38
C LEU A 236 -18.70 -15.42 -2.82
N LEU A 237 -17.81 -14.99 -3.73
CA LEU A 237 -16.80 -15.88 -4.29
C LEU A 237 -15.74 -16.30 -3.27
N CYS A 238 -15.44 -15.50 -2.26
CA CYS A 238 -14.46 -15.87 -1.24
C CYS A 238 -14.85 -17.12 -0.45
N TYR A 239 -16.13 -17.47 -0.36
CA TYR A 239 -16.59 -18.69 0.33
C TYR A 239 -16.22 -19.99 -0.38
N PHE A 240 -15.89 -19.95 -1.66
CA PHE A 240 -15.47 -21.13 -2.42
C PHE A 240 -14.00 -21.52 -2.22
N PHE A 241 -13.25 -20.71 -1.48
CA PHE A 241 -11.82 -20.93 -1.24
C PHE A 241 -11.55 -21.48 0.16
N HIS A 242 -10.49 -22.27 0.27
CA HIS A 242 -10.10 -22.86 1.55
C HIS A 242 -9.76 -21.76 2.58
N PRO A 243 -10.19 -21.88 3.85
CA PRO A 243 -10.02 -20.82 4.87
C PRO A 243 -8.58 -20.33 5.10
N THR A 244 -7.58 -21.16 4.79
CA THR A 244 -6.15 -20.77 4.89
C THR A 244 -5.68 -19.92 3.72
N SER A 245 -6.48 -19.79 2.65
CA SER A 245 -6.15 -18.96 1.50
C SER A 245 -6.48 -17.49 1.75
N SER A 246 -5.62 -16.57 1.30
CA SER A 246 -5.93 -15.14 1.29
C SER A 246 -7.17 -14.81 0.45
N LEU A 247 -7.52 -15.66 -0.54
CA LEU A 247 -8.70 -15.53 -1.38
C LEU A 247 -10.00 -15.89 -0.65
N ALA A 248 -9.93 -16.56 0.49
CA ALA A 248 -11.08 -16.80 1.36
C ALA A 248 -11.54 -15.53 2.11
N THR A 249 -10.92 -14.41 1.86
CA THR A 249 -11.35 -13.11 2.39
C THR A 249 -11.94 -12.23 1.28
N ALA A 250 -12.99 -11.47 1.60
CA ALA A 250 -13.58 -10.54 0.64
C ALA A 250 -12.55 -9.52 0.11
N CYS A 251 -11.56 -9.16 0.93
CA CYS A 251 -10.46 -8.28 0.56
C CYS A 251 -9.56 -8.92 -0.51
N GLY A 252 -9.02 -10.11 -0.25
CA GLY A 252 -8.16 -10.83 -1.19
C GLY A 252 -8.88 -11.14 -2.50
N MET A 253 -10.13 -11.58 -2.41
CA MET A 253 -10.99 -11.82 -3.57
C MET A 253 -11.24 -10.54 -4.38
N GLN A 254 -11.48 -9.39 -3.72
CA GLN A 254 -11.67 -8.13 -4.43
C GLN A 254 -10.40 -7.66 -5.15
N ILE A 255 -9.22 -7.84 -4.54
CA ILE A 255 -7.95 -7.55 -5.21
C ILE A 255 -7.78 -8.41 -6.45
N LEU A 256 -8.11 -9.71 -6.38
CA LEU A 256 -8.07 -10.60 -7.52
C LEU A 256 -9.04 -10.15 -8.63
N ILE A 257 -10.29 -9.81 -8.27
CA ILE A 257 -11.30 -9.29 -9.21
C ILE A 257 -10.79 -8.02 -9.90
N ASN A 258 -10.19 -7.10 -9.14
CA ASN A 258 -9.66 -5.84 -9.69
C ASN A 258 -8.52 -6.06 -10.70
N ASN A 259 -7.72 -7.11 -10.51
CA ASN A 259 -6.56 -7.40 -11.35
C ASN A 259 -6.90 -8.19 -12.62
N ILE A 260 -7.75 -9.21 -12.52
CA ILE A 260 -8.01 -10.13 -13.65
C ILE A 260 -9.44 -10.11 -14.18
N GLY A 261 -10.34 -9.42 -13.48
CA GLY A 261 -11.77 -9.35 -13.81
C GLY A 261 -12.56 -10.57 -13.30
N ILE A 262 -13.84 -10.34 -13.06
CA ILE A 262 -14.72 -11.37 -12.49
C ILE A 262 -14.98 -12.55 -13.45
N THR A 263 -15.13 -12.25 -14.74
CA THR A 263 -15.40 -13.27 -15.75
C THR A 263 -14.33 -14.35 -15.74
N ARG A 264 -13.04 -13.96 -15.70
CA ARG A 264 -11.94 -14.92 -15.65
C ARG A 264 -11.95 -15.78 -14.38
N ILE A 265 -12.39 -15.22 -13.25
CA ILE A 265 -12.48 -15.96 -11.98
C ILE A 265 -13.60 -16.99 -12.01
N ILE A 266 -14.73 -16.67 -12.66
CA ILE A 266 -15.88 -17.59 -12.75
C ILE A 266 -15.58 -18.75 -13.70
N TYR A 267 -14.74 -18.53 -14.73
CA TYR A 267 -14.36 -19.58 -15.68
C TYR A 267 -13.12 -20.40 -15.26
N ALA A 268 -12.42 -20.02 -14.19
CA ALA A 268 -11.27 -20.74 -13.65
C ALA A 268 -11.69 -21.78 -12.60
#